data_99f0935d533beab004cb3e76b9bfac9c
#
_entry.id   99f0935d533beab004cb3e76b9bfac9c
#
_cell.length_a   1.000
_cell.length_b   1.000
_cell.length_c   1.000
_cell.angle_alpha   90.00
_cell.angle_beta   90.00
_cell.angle_gamma   90.00
#
_symmetry.space_group_name_H-M   'P 1'
#
loop_
_entity.id
_entity.type
_entity.pdbx_description
1 polymer ?
#
loop_
_entity_poly.entity_id
_entity_poly.type
_entity_poly.pdbx_seq_one_letter_code
_entity_poly.pdbx_strand_id
1 'polypeptide(L)'
;MIDLGLDGKVAIVTGAGRGLGRAAALALVEQGVRVLAAARSAGEINELASHSPANILAVPCDMRDLAAVTALPAAAIAKFGRLDIVVNNAGIAPAGDFLEQPDSIWNEVMAVNVLAPMTLTRAAGKHMIARGSGKIVNVASTSGILGKATLVAYSSSKGALLQFTKALAAEWAARGVQVNAIAPGAFATDAQRAVLESPDLLARRTRKIPARRMGASDEIGPLVCYLSSGKSDFVTGGVYVIDGGESCRL
;
A
#
# COMPACT_ATOMS: atom_id res chain seq x y z
N MET A 1 -24.15 4.54 -10.88
CA MET A 1 -22.84 4.11 -10.35
C MET A 1 -21.78 4.79 -11.21
N ILE A 2 -20.73 5.37 -10.61
CA ILE A 2 -19.61 5.98 -11.37
C ILE A 2 -18.75 4.85 -11.93
N ASP A 3 -18.64 4.75 -13.24
CA ASP A 3 -17.69 3.83 -13.87
C ASP A 3 -16.27 4.42 -13.73
N LEU A 4 -15.40 3.66 -13.06
CA LEU A 4 -14.00 4.01 -12.83
C LEU A 4 -13.09 3.65 -14.03
N GLY A 5 -13.58 2.87 -15.00
CA GLY A 5 -12.82 2.44 -16.17
C GLY A 5 -11.61 1.56 -15.81
N LEU A 6 -11.78 0.71 -14.81
CA LEU A 6 -10.72 -0.18 -14.30
C LEU A 6 -10.74 -1.57 -14.94
N ASP A 7 -11.84 -1.94 -15.59
CA ASP A 7 -11.98 -3.26 -16.22
C ASP A 7 -10.84 -3.55 -17.18
N GLY A 8 -10.27 -4.76 -17.10
CA GLY A 8 -9.15 -5.22 -17.90
C GLY A 8 -7.80 -4.60 -17.58
N LYS A 9 -7.69 -3.67 -16.62
CA LYS A 9 -6.40 -3.15 -16.13
C LYS A 9 -5.63 -4.23 -15.36
N VAL A 10 -4.34 -4.01 -15.17
CA VAL A 10 -3.46 -4.92 -14.43
C VAL A 10 -2.77 -4.16 -13.30
N ALA A 11 -2.84 -4.72 -12.10
CA ALA A 11 -2.23 -4.17 -10.89
C ALA A 11 -1.20 -5.12 -10.28
N ILE A 12 -0.17 -4.56 -9.63
CA ILE A 12 0.64 -5.25 -8.63
C ILE A 12 0.23 -4.71 -7.27
N VAL A 13 -0.07 -5.60 -6.31
CA VAL A 13 -0.33 -5.23 -4.92
C VAL A 13 0.67 -5.95 -4.03
N THR A 14 1.51 -5.21 -3.30
CA THR A 14 2.47 -5.78 -2.36
C THR A 14 1.87 -5.90 -0.95
N GLY A 15 2.28 -6.94 -0.19
CA GLY A 15 1.68 -7.22 1.11
C GLY A 15 0.20 -7.64 0.99
N ALA A 16 -0.17 -8.29 -0.13
CA ALA A 16 -1.55 -8.61 -0.47
C ALA A 16 -2.14 -9.79 0.30
N GLY A 17 -1.36 -10.52 1.10
CA GLY A 17 -1.83 -11.74 1.78
C GLY A 17 -2.89 -11.46 2.86
N ARG A 18 -2.84 -10.31 3.53
CA ARG A 18 -3.73 -9.96 4.63
C ARG A 18 -3.96 -8.45 4.77
N GLY A 19 -4.87 -8.08 5.69
CA GLY A 19 -5.14 -6.69 6.08
C GLY A 19 -5.49 -5.78 4.90
N LEU A 20 -4.94 -4.57 4.89
CA LEU A 20 -5.24 -3.55 3.88
C LEU A 20 -4.82 -3.95 2.46
N GLY A 21 -3.70 -4.67 2.31
CA GLY A 21 -3.25 -5.14 1.00
C GLY A 21 -4.20 -6.16 0.38
N ARG A 22 -4.73 -7.08 1.20
CA ARG A 22 -5.74 -8.05 0.76
C ARG A 22 -7.04 -7.35 0.37
N ALA A 23 -7.48 -6.41 1.19
CA ALA A 23 -8.69 -5.63 0.91
C ALA A 23 -8.55 -4.78 -0.38
N ALA A 24 -7.41 -4.15 -0.58
CA ALA A 24 -7.11 -3.40 -1.80
C ALA A 24 -7.09 -4.31 -3.05
N ALA A 25 -6.48 -5.50 -2.95
CA ALA A 25 -6.45 -6.45 -4.04
C ALA A 25 -7.86 -6.94 -4.42
N LEU A 26 -8.69 -7.30 -3.44
CA LEU A 26 -10.07 -7.73 -3.67
C LEU A 26 -10.91 -6.61 -4.29
N ALA A 27 -10.84 -5.38 -3.75
CA ALA A 27 -11.57 -4.24 -4.30
C ALA A 27 -11.19 -3.94 -5.76
N LEU A 28 -9.92 -4.09 -6.13
CA LEU A 28 -9.47 -3.95 -7.52
C LEU A 28 -10.04 -5.08 -8.40
N VAL A 29 -10.03 -6.32 -7.91
CA VAL A 29 -10.60 -7.47 -8.65
C VAL A 29 -12.10 -7.31 -8.87
N GLU A 30 -12.85 -6.82 -7.90
CA GLU A 30 -14.30 -6.51 -8.02
C GLU A 30 -14.58 -5.45 -9.11
N GLN A 31 -13.60 -4.60 -9.44
CA GLN A 31 -13.66 -3.63 -10.54
C GLN A 31 -13.13 -4.19 -11.88
N GLY A 32 -12.92 -5.51 -11.99
CA GLY A 32 -12.41 -6.15 -13.21
C GLY A 32 -10.89 -6.05 -13.42
N VAL A 33 -10.13 -5.60 -12.42
CA VAL A 33 -8.65 -5.53 -12.49
C VAL A 33 -8.06 -6.91 -12.29
N ARG A 34 -7.07 -7.27 -13.10
CA ARG A 34 -6.23 -8.45 -12.88
C ARG A 34 -5.07 -8.09 -11.97
N VAL A 35 -4.85 -8.86 -10.90
CA VAL A 35 -3.92 -8.51 -9.82
C VAL A 35 -2.78 -9.53 -9.71
N LEU A 36 -1.54 -9.07 -9.76
CA LEU A 36 -0.42 -9.80 -9.20
C LEU A 36 -0.35 -9.48 -7.70
N ALA A 37 -0.66 -10.46 -6.87
CA ALA A 37 -0.62 -10.39 -5.43
C ALA A 37 0.74 -10.88 -4.91
N ALA A 38 1.54 -9.98 -4.33
CA ALA A 38 2.87 -10.30 -3.82
C ALA A 38 2.91 -10.22 -2.30
N ALA A 39 3.37 -11.28 -1.62
CA ALA A 39 3.66 -11.30 -0.19
C ALA A 39 4.61 -12.45 0.16
N ARG A 40 5.15 -12.46 1.37
CA ARG A 40 6.06 -13.54 1.84
C ARG A 40 5.34 -14.87 2.05
N SER A 41 4.13 -14.85 2.59
CA SER A 41 3.34 -16.04 2.89
C SER A 41 2.68 -16.57 1.61
N ALA A 42 3.24 -17.64 1.06
CA ALA A 42 2.64 -18.32 -0.11
C ALA A 42 1.22 -18.83 0.20
N GLY A 43 0.96 -19.32 1.42
CA GLY A 43 -0.37 -19.78 1.84
C GLY A 43 -1.42 -18.68 1.76
N GLU A 44 -1.13 -17.49 2.34
CA GLU A 44 -2.06 -16.37 2.35
C GLU A 44 -2.38 -15.86 0.93
N ILE A 45 -1.37 -15.73 0.04
CA ILE A 45 -1.62 -15.24 -1.31
C ILE A 45 -2.24 -16.30 -2.23
N ASN A 46 -2.00 -17.59 -1.99
CA ASN A 46 -2.68 -18.66 -2.71
C ASN A 46 -4.16 -18.75 -2.30
N GLU A 47 -4.47 -18.55 -1.00
CA GLU A 47 -5.85 -18.41 -0.54
C GLU A 47 -6.53 -17.20 -1.21
N LEU A 48 -5.86 -16.04 -1.25
CA LEU A 48 -6.37 -14.88 -1.97
C LEU A 48 -6.63 -15.20 -3.45
N ALA A 49 -5.70 -15.87 -4.12
CA ALA A 49 -5.84 -16.23 -5.53
C ALA A 49 -7.02 -17.19 -5.78
N SER A 50 -7.36 -18.05 -4.81
CA SER A 50 -8.50 -18.96 -4.92
C SER A 50 -9.85 -18.25 -5.04
N HIS A 51 -9.96 -16.98 -4.59
CA HIS A 51 -11.18 -16.19 -4.74
C HIS A 51 -11.47 -15.78 -6.19
N SER A 52 -10.43 -15.63 -7.01
CA SER A 52 -10.57 -15.31 -8.43
C SER A 52 -9.35 -15.81 -9.23
N PRO A 53 -9.26 -17.13 -9.49
CA PRO A 53 -8.04 -17.74 -10.07
C PRO A 53 -7.68 -17.21 -11.47
N ALA A 54 -8.66 -16.73 -12.21
CA ALA A 54 -8.44 -16.11 -13.52
C ALA A 54 -7.82 -14.70 -13.42
N ASN A 55 -8.12 -13.98 -12.34
CA ASN A 55 -7.77 -12.57 -12.18
C ASN A 55 -6.66 -12.32 -11.16
N ILE A 56 -6.28 -13.31 -10.35
CA ILE A 56 -5.23 -13.14 -9.34
C ILE A 56 -4.07 -14.09 -9.62
N LEU A 57 -2.88 -13.54 -9.76
CA LEU A 57 -1.61 -14.26 -9.80
C LEU A 57 -0.91 -14.11 -8.44
N ALA A 58 -0.77 -15.20 -7.69
CA ALA A 58 -0.01 -15.23 -6.45
C ALA A 58 1.49 -15.35 -6.74
N VAL A 59 2.30 -14.42 -6.21
CA VAL A 59 3.76 -14.46 -6.36
C VAL A 59 4.41 -14.30 -4.99
N PRO A 60 4.97 -15.36 -4.40
CA PRO A 60 5.77 -15.26 -3.18
C PRO A 60 6.95 -14.31 -3.38
N CYS A 61 7.04 -13.26 -2.55
CA CYS A 61 8.10 -12.26 -2.66
C CYS A 61 8.42 -11.66 -1.29
N ASP A 62 9.67 -11.75 -0.88
CA ASP A 62 10.18 -10.99 0.27
C ASP A 62 10.60 -9.59 -0.21
N MET A 63 10.05 -8.57 0.39
CA MET A 63 10.37 -7.17 0.03
C MET A 63 11.82 -6.78 0.35
N ARG A 64 12.55 -7.58 1.13
CA ARG A 64 14.00 -7.40 1.36
C ARG A 64 14.85 -7.85 0.17
N ASP A 65 14.32 -8.75 -0.65
CA ASP A 65 14.98 -9.20 -1.89
C ASP A 65 14.62 -8.25 -3.04
N LEU A 66 15.45 -7.23 -3.22
CA LEU A 66 15.24 -6.21 -4.25
C LEU A 66 15.33 -6.77 -5.69
N ALA A 67 16.01 -7.90 -5.89
CA ALA A 67 16.03 -8.57 -7.19
C ALA A 67 14.67 -9.21 -7.51
N ALA A 68 14.08 -9.94 -6.53
CA ALA A 68 12.73 -10.47 -6.65
C ALA A 68 11.69 -9.36 -6.84
N VAL A 69 11.79 -8.26 -6.09
CA VAL A 69 10.93 -7.07 -6.25
C VAL A 69 11.03 -6.48 -7.65
N THR A 70 12.23 -6.37 -8.20
CA THR A 70 12.48 -5.85 -9.56
C THR A 70 11.84 -6.73 -10.64
N ALA A 71 11.67 -8.02 -10.39
CA ALA A 71 11.09 -8.97 -11.36
C ALA A 71 9.55 -8.94 -11.41
N LEU A 72 8.86 -8.40 -10.40
CA LEU A 72 7.39 -8.39 -10.32
C LEU A 72 6.70 -7.75 -11.55
N PRO A 73 7.15 -6.59 -12.09
CA PRO A 73 6.55 -6.02 -13.29
C PRO A 73 6.62 -6.93 -14.50
N ALA A 74 7.75 -7.58 -14.73
CA ALA A 74 7.91 -8.53 -15.84
C ALA A 74 6.98 -9.76 -15.67
N ALA A 75 6.82 -10.27 -14.44
CA ALA A 75 5.90 -11.36 -14.16
C ALA A 75 4.44 -10.98 -14.42
N ALA A 76 4.01 -9.76 -14.02
CA ALA A 76 2.67 -9.26 -14.30
C ALA A 76 2.41 -9.12 -15.81
N ILE A 77 3.38 -8.56 -16.53
CA ILE A 77 3.28 -8.37 -17.99
C ILE A 77 3.27 -9.72 -18.71
N ALA A 78 4.11 -10.65 -18.32
CA ALA A 78 4.15 -12.00 -18.92
C ALA A 78 2.81 -12.75 -18.73
N LYS A 79 2.16 -12.59 -17.57
CA LYS A 79 0.88 -13.26 -17.27
C LYS A 79 -0.32 -12.55 -17.90
N PHE A 80 -0.35 -11.21 -17.87
CA PHE A 80 -1.55 -10.44 -18.17
C PHE A 80 -1.40 -9.49 -19.39
N GLY A 81 -0.21 -9.39 -19.97
CA GLY A 81 0.06 -8.62 -21.18
C GLY A 81 0.34 -7.13 -20.95
N ARG A 82 0.14 -6.60 -19.74
CA ARG A 82 0.33 -5.18 -19.41
C ARG A 82 0.55 -4.96 -17.92
N LEU A 83 0.90 -3.73 -17.52
CA LEU A 83 0.93 -3.27 -16.13
C LEU A 83 0.47 -1.81 -16.08
N ASP A 84 -0.60 -1.52 -15.33
CA ASP A 84 -1.23 -0.20 -15.25
C ASP A 84 -1.10 0.44 -13.87
N ILE A 85 -1.10 -0.39 -12.82
CA ILE A 85 -1.25 0.05 -11.43
C ILE A 85 -0.21 -0.63 -10.56
N VAL A 86 0.40 0.13 -9.64
CA VAL A 86 1.20 -0.42 -8.53
C VAL A 86 0.65 0.10 -7.22
N VAL A 87 0.30 -0.82 -6.31
CA VAL A 87 -0.06 -0.51 -4.92
C VAL A 87 1.07 -0.99 -4.01
N ASN A 88 1.91 -0.07 -3.57
CA ASN A 88 2.97 -0.30 -2.61
C ASN A 88 2.39 -0.31 -1.20
N ASN A 89 1.92 -1.48 -0.74
CA ASN A 89 1.28 -1.61 0.57
C ASN A 89 2.14 -2.37 1.59
N ALA A 90 3.03 -3.26 1.16
CA ALA A 90 3.88 -4.00 2.08
C ALA A 90 4.63 -3.09 3.06
N GLY A 91 4.67 -3.48 4.33
CA GLY A 91 5.36 -2.70 5.36
C GLY A 91 5.44 -3.45 6.68
N ILE A 92 6.43 -3.09 7.48
CA ILE A 92 6.65 -3.57 8.84
C ILE A 92 6.75 -2.39 9.81
N ALA A 93 6.30 -2.59 11.05
CA ALA A 93 6.23 -1.55 12.08
C ALA A 93 6.66 -2.11 13.45
N PRO A 94 7.90 -2.55 13.62
CA PRO A 94 8.41 -2.98 14.92
C PRO A 94 8.40 -1.81 15.90
N ALA A 95 7.79 -2.04 17.07
CA ALA A 95 7.77 -1.07 18.16
C ALA A 95 8.91 -1.34 19.16
N GLY A 96 9.46 -0.29 19.75
CA GLY A 96 10.48 -0.41 20.79
C GLY A 96 11.00 0.96 21.21
N ASP A 97 11.78 0.99 22.30
CA ASP A 97 12.52 2.18 22.69
C ASP A 97 13.63 2.44 21.68
N PHE A 98 13.81 3.68 21.29
CA PHE A 98 14.76 4.05 20.24
C PHE A 98 16.22 3.78 20.64
N LEU A 99 16.56 3.95 21.90
CA LEU A 99 17.93 3.71 22.41
C LEU A 99 18.27 2.22 22.46
N GLU A 100 17.25 1.36 22.60
CA GLU A 100 17.41 -0.08 22.74
C GLU A 100 17.24 -0.84 21.42
N GLN A 101 16.69 -0.19 20.39
CA GLN A 101 16.51 -0.83 19.09
C GLN A 101 17.83 -0.97 18.34
N PRO A 102 18.21 -2.21 17.93
CA PRO A 102 19.42 -2.39 17.14
C PRO A 102 19.28 -1.80 15.73
N ASP A 103 20.38 -1.36 15.14
CA ASP A 103 20.44 -0.82 13.78
C ASP A 103 19.84 -1.76 12.73
N SER A 104 19.90 -3.08 12.97
CA SER A 104 19.29 -4.07 12.07
C SER A 104 17.78 -3.88 11.89
N ILE A 105 17.07 -3.48 12.94
CA ILE A 105 15.62 -3.16 12.88
C ILE A 105 15.40 -1.92 12.01
N TRP A 106 16.20 -0.88 12.20
CA TRP A 106 16.14 0.31 11.36
C TRP A 106 16.36 -0.03 9.87
N ASN A 107 17.42 -0.79 9.59
CA ASN A 107 17.77 -1.21 8.25
C ASN A 107 16.67 -2.06 7.60
N GLU A 108 16.07 -3.00 8.36
CA GLU A 108 14.96 -3.82 7.86
C GLU A 108 13.73 -2.97 7.54
N VAL A 109 13.37 -2.03 8.41
CA VAL A 109 12.24 -1.11 8.18
C VAL A 109 12.47 -0.28 6.92
N MET A 110 13.67 0.28 6.74
CA MET A 110 14.00 1.07 5.55
C MET A 110 14.02 0.21 4.29
N ALA A 111 14.54 -1.00 4.35
CA ALA A 111 14.55 -1.92 3.23
C ALA A 111 13.12 -2.24 2.74
N VAL A 112 12.24 -2.62 3.65
CA VAL A 112 10.87 -3.04 3.32
C VAL A 112 9.97 -1.84 2.99
N ASN A 113 10.00 -0.78 3.79
CA ASN A 113 9.02 0.31 3.70
C ASN A 113 9.42 1.42 2.71
N VAL A 114 10.70 1.49 2.32
CA VAL A 114 11.21 2.57 1.45
C VAL A 114 11.90 2.00 0.21
N LEU A 115 12.94 1.18 0.38
CA LEU A 115 13.74 0.72 -0.77
C LEU A 115 12.95 -0.20 -1.69
N ALA A 116 12.15 -1.12 -1.14
CA ALA A 116 11.32 -2.01 -1.95
C ALA A 116 10.27 -1.25 -2.78
N PRO A 117 9.44 -0.34 -2.21
CA PRO A 117 8.55 0.51 -3.00
C PRO A 117 9.26 1.32 -4.07
N MET A 118 10.41 1.93 -3.77
CA MET A 118 11.20 2.68 -4.75
C MET A 118 11.68 1.78 -5.89
N THR A 119 12.17 0.58 -5.57
CA THR A 119 12.66 -0.40 -6.54
C THR A 119 11.54 -0.90 -7.46
N LEU A 120 10.40 -1.29 -6.87
CA LEU A 120 9.23 -1.71 -7.65
C LEU A 120 8.71 -0.60 -8.55
N THR A 121 8.58 0.60 -8.00
CA THR A 121 8.10 1.78 -8.74
C THR A 121 9.04 2.12 -9.91
N ARG A 122 10.37 2.06 -9.71
CA ARG A 122 11.35 2.28 -10.78
C ARG A 122 11.24 1.24 -11.89
N ALA A 123 11.09 -0.04 -11.53
CA ALA A 123 10.95 -1.12 -12.50
C ALA A 123 9.64 -1.01 -13.29
N ALA A 124 8.50 -0.76 -12.62
CA ALA A 124 7.20 -0.55 -13.23
C ALA A 124 7.16 0.72 -14.10
N GLY A 125 7.80 1.78 -13.63
CA GLY A 125 7.84 3.08 -14.30
C GLY A 125 8.42 3.03 -15.71
N LYS A 126 9.37 2.15 -15.98
CA LYS A 126 9.91 1.94 -17.35
C LYS A 126 8.80 1.59 -18.34
N HIS A 127 7.89 0.70 -17.96
CA HIS A 127 6.78 0.26 -18.79
C HIS A 127 5.65 1.31 -18.86
N MET A 128 5.34 1.95 -17.72
CA MET A 128 4.29 2.96 -17.63
C MET A 128 4.64 4.22 -18.43
N ILE A 129 5.86 4.72 -18.29
CA ILE A 129 6.35 5.90 -19.01
C ILE A 129 6.44 5.64 -20.51
N ALA A 130 6.94 4.48 -20.94
CA ALA A 130 7.00 4.13 -22.35
C ALA A 130 5.59 4.09 -22.99
N ARG A 131 4.55 3.78 -22.22
CA ARG A 131 3.15 3.78 -22.64
C ARG A 131 2.46 5.13 -22.46
N GLY A 132 3.04 6.06 -21.72
CA GLY A 132 2.43 7.36 -21.38
C GLY A 132 1.25 7.23 -20.39
N SER A 133 1.17 6.17 -19.59
CA SER A 133 0.05 5.95 -18.64
C SER A 133 0.44 5.01 -17.51
N GLY A 134 0.13 5.39 -16.27
CA GLY A 134 0.35 4.55 -15.09
C GLY A 134 -0.14 5.18 -13.79
N LYS A 135 -0.43 4.34 -12.80
CA LYS A 135 -0.88 4.76 -11.47
C LYS A 135 -0.04 4.10 -10.39
N ILE A 136 0.53 4.90 -9.52
CA ILE A 136 1.27 4.44 -8.34
C ILE A 136 0.52 4.90 -7.08
N VAL A 137 0.13 3.96 -6.24
CA VAL A 137 -0.51 4.22 -4.95
C VAL A 137 0.39 3.71 -3.83
N ASN A 138 0.95 4.61 -3.05
CA ASN A 138 1.81 4.29 -1.91
C ASN A 138 0.98 4.27 -0.61
N VAL A 139 0.90 3.11 0.06
CA VAL A 139 0.24 3.02 1.36
C VAL A 139 1.24 3.43 2.45
N ALA A 140 1.15 4.71 2.84
CA ALA A 140 1.96 5.31 3.88
C ALA A 140 1.36 5.05 5.29
N SER A 141 1.18 6.08 6.10
CA SER A 141 0.53 6.06 7.41
C SER A 141 0.36 7.48 7.92
N THR A 142 -0.63 7.72 8.79
CA THR A 142 -0.69 8.94 9.62
C THR A 142 0.56 9.12 10.49
N SER A 143 1.26 8.02 10.85
CA SER A 143 2.54 8.08 11.56
C SER A 143 3.67 8.72 10.74
N GLY A 144 3.57 8.77 9.41
CA GLY A 144 4.50 9.50 8.56
C GLY A 144 4.22 11.01 8.51
N ILE A 145 3.05 11.44 8.96
CA ILE A 145 2.64 12.84 9.04
C ILE A 145 2.92 13.41 10.44
N LEU A 146 2.48 12.68 11.47
CA LEU A 146 2.47 13.17 12.86
C LEU A 146 3.61 12.61 13.73
N GLY A 147 4.30 11.57 13.28
CA GLY A 147 5.20 10.79 14.12
C GLY A 147 4.44 9.95 15.16
N LYS A 148 5.06 8.91 15.67
CA LYS A 148 4.49 8.09 16.74
C LYS A 148 5.60 7.57 17.65
N ALA A 149 5.49 7.86 18.94
CA ALA A 149 6.39 7.32 19.96
C ALA A 149 6.47 5.78 19.85
N THR A 150 7.63 5.21 20.15
CA THR A 150 7.96 3.80 20.01
C THR A 150 7.98 3.22 18.60
N LEU A 151 7.63 4.00 17.58
CA LEU A 151 7.65 3.62 16.16
C LEU A 151 8.56 4.56 15.35
N VAL A 152 9.73 4.91 15.86
CA VAL A 152 10.62 5.94 15.26
C VAL A 152 11.04 5.54 13.85
N ALA A 153 11.61 4.35 13.65
CA ALA A 153 12.01 3.86 12.33
C ALA A 153 10.82 3.77 11.36
N TYR A 154 9.67 3.26 11.83
CA TYR A 154 8.45 3.17 11.02
C TYR A 154 7.95 4.56 10.59
N SER A 155 7.81 5.51 11.52
CA SER A 155 7.36 6.87 11.23
C SER A 155 8.27 7.56 10.24
N SER A 156 9.60 7.44 10.43
CA SER A 156 10.60 7.96 9.51
C SER A 156 10.47 7.36 8.11
N SER A 157 10.29 6.03 8.01
CA SER A 157 10.10 5.35 6.74
C SER A 157 8.83 5.79 6.00
N LYS A 158 7.73 5.99 6.74
CA LYS A 158 6.46 6.44 6.16
C LYS A 158 6.50 7.93 5.77
N GLY A 159 7.23 8.76 6.51
CA GLY A 159 7.54 10.14 6.11
C GLY A 159 8.38 10.19 4.83
N ALA A 160 9.40 9.33 4.72
CA ALA A 160 10.21 9.18 3.50
C ALA A 160 9.34 8.78 2.29
N LEU A 161 8.39 7.84 2.47
CA LEU A 161 7.49 7.40 1.41
C LEU A 161 6.53 8.52 0.97
N LEU A 162 6.07 9.37 1.90
CA LEU A 162 5.26 10.54 1.58
C LEU A 162 6.04 11.55 0.73
N GLN A 163 7.29 11.83 1.09
CA GLN A 163 8.13 12.75 0.32
C GLN A 163 8.54 12.17 -1.03
N PHE A 164 8.85 10.87 -1.09
CA PHE A 164 9.07 10.14 -2.35
C PHE A 164 7.86 10.27 -3.30
N THR A 165 6.64 10.13 -2.78
CA THR A 165 5.41 10.30 -3.55
C THR A 165 5.34 11.67 -4.20
N LYS A 166 5.58 12.75 -3.45
CA LYS A 166 5.52 14.14 -3.96
C LYS A 166 6.58 14.43 -5.00
N ALA A 167 7.82 14.03 -4.74
CA ALA A 167 8.93 14.27 -5.65
C ALA A 167 8.74 13.52 -6.97
N LEU A 168 8.35 12.24 -6.90
CA LEU A 168 8.15 11.44 -8.10
C LEU A 168 6.92 11.87 -8.89
N ALA A 169 5.85 12.32 -8.24
CA ALA A 169 4.68 12.89 -8.89
C ALA A 169 5.05 14.10 -9.75
N ALA A 170 5.86 15.01 -9.21
CA ALA A 170 6.34 16.18 -9.93
C ALA A 170 7.19 15.79 -11.17
N GLU A 171 8.02 14.75 -11.04
CA GLU A 171 8.89 14.28 -12.13
C GLU A 171 8.10 13.54 -13.23
N TRP A 172 7.07 12.76 -12.87
CA TRP A 172 6.41 11.84 -13.79
C TRP A 172 5.06 12.33 -14.35
N ALA A 173 4.52 13.41 -13.79
CA ALA A 173 3.21 13.94 -14.24
C ALA A 173 3.16 14.20 -15.76
N ALA A 174 4.16 14.87 -16.32
CA ALA A 174 4.24 15.14 -17.76
C ALA A 174 4.46 13.88 -18.61
N ARG A 175 4.76 12.74 -17.98
CA ARG A 175 4.94 11.44 -18.63
C ARG A 175 3.69 10.56 -18.53
N GLY A 176 2.56 11.12 -18.06
CA GLY A 176 1.28 10.42 -17.93
C GLY A 176 1.19 9.43 -16.77
N VAL A 177 2.10 9.50 -15.76
CA VAL A 177 2.08 8.64 -14.58
C VAL A 177 1.72 9.46 -13.35
N GLN A 178 0.63 9.08 -12.68
CA GLN A 178 0.22 9.69 -11.42
C GLN A 178 0.74 8.88 -10.24
N VAL A 179 1.24 9.59 -9.22
CA VAL A 179 1.80 9.00 -8.00
C VAL A 179 1.14 9.65 -6.80
N ASN A 180 0.42 8.86 -6.01
CA ASN A 180 -0.32 9.34 -4.84
C ASN A 180 -0.03 8.46 -3.62
N ALA A 181 -0.28 8.99 -2.42
CA ALA A 181 -0.18 8.25 -1.18
C ALA A 181 -1.53 8.21 -0.45
N ILE A 182 -1.81 7.06 0.17
CA ILE A 182 -2.84 6.94 1.19
C ILE A 182 -2.14 6.89 2.55
N ALA A 183 -2.63 7.63 3.54
CA ALA A 183 -2.13 7.64 4.91
C ALA A 183 -3.20 7.08 5.87
N PRO A 184 -3.26 5.74 6.04
CA PRO A 184 -4.20 5.13 6.96
C PRO A 184 -3.89 5.46 8.43
N GLY A 185 -4.94 5.62 9.23
CA GLY A 185 -4.88 5.59 10.69
C GLY A 185 -5.00 4.17 11.24
N ALA A 186 -5.81 3.99 12.28
CA ALA A 186 -6.06 2.69 12.88
C ALA A 186 -7.13 1.91 12.12
N PHE A 187 -6.75 0.79 11.55
CA PHE A 187 -7.64 -0.18 10.91
C PHE A 187 -7.65 -1.51 11.68
N ALA A 188 -8.81 -2.16 11.74
CA ALA A 188 -9.00 -3.48 12.35
C ALA A 188 -8.38 -4.55 11.42
N THR A 189 -7.09 -4.77 11.59
CA THR A 189 -6.29 -5.75 10.84
C THR A 189 -5.59 -6.71 11.80
N ASP A 190 -5.03 -7.81 11.28
CA ASP A 190 -4.23 -8.74 12.09
C ASP A 190 -3.05 -8.07 12.81
N ALA A 191 -2.50 -6.99 12.26
CA ALA A 191 -1.46 -6.20 12.91
C ALA A 191 -1.94 -5.53 14.21
N GLN A 192 -3.25 -5.42 14.41
CA GLN A 192 -3.87 -4.86 15.62
C GLN A 192 -4.57 -5.92 16.47
N ARG A 193 -4.31 -7.22 16.24
CA ARG A 193 -4.99 -8.33 16.93
C ARG A 193 -4.99 -8.16 18.44
N ALA A 194 -3.85 -7.85 19.06
CA ALA A 194 -3.75 -7.64 20.51
C ALA A 194 -4.67 -6.51 21.02
N VAL A 195 -4.91 -5.48 20.21
CA VAL A 195 -5.86 -4.40 20.55
C VAL A 195 -7.30 -4.86 20.36
N LEU A 196 -7.58 -5.61 19.31
CA LEU A 196 -8.94 -6.10 18.99
C LEU A 196 -9.43 -7.15 19.99
N GLU A 197 -8.52 -8.00 20.50
CA GLU A 197 -8.83 -9.05 21.47
C GLU A 197 -8.96 -8.54 22.92
N SER A 198 -8.57 -7.28 23.20
CA SER A 198 -8.66 -6.65 24.53
C SER A 198 -9.70 -5.52 24.53
N PRO A 199 -10.86 -5.69 25.19
CA PRO A 199 -11.88 -4.65 25.29
C PRO A 199 -11.35 -3.32 25.83
N ASP A 200 -10.46 -3.35 26.82
CA ASP A 200 -9.88 -2.15 27.42
C ASP A 200 -8.94 -1.42 26.45
N LEU A 201 -8.06 -2.17 25.75
CA LEU A 201 -7.17 -1.58 24.76
C LEU A 201 -7.97 -1.03 23.59
N LEU A 202 -9.00 -1.72 23.13
CA LEU A 202 -9.89 -1.28 22.06
C LEU A 202 -10.64 0.01 22.47
N ALA A 203 -11.20 0.07 23.67
CA ALA A 203 -11.87 1.26 24.20
C ALA A 203 -10.90 2.45 24.32
N ARG A 204 -9.66 2.20 24.79
CA ARG A 204 -8.60 3.23 24.85
C ARG A 204 -8.19 3.71 23.46
N ARG A 205 -8.10 2.80 22.48
CA ARG A 205 -7.73 3.12 21.10
C ARG A 205 -8.81 3.91 20.39
N THR A 206 -10.07 3.46 20.45
CA THR A 206 -11.20 4.10 19.76
C THR A 206 -11.55 5.46 20.36
N ARG A 207 -11.28 5.68 21.66
CA ARG A 207 -11.46 6.99 22.29
C ARG A 207 -10.58 8.08 21.67
N LYS A 208 -9.44 7.71 21.08
CA LYS A 208 -8.53 8.66 20.40
C LYS A 208 -8.99 9.00 18.99
N ILE A 209 -9.89 8.23 18.40
CA ILE A 209 -10.42 8.42 17.05
C ILE A 209 -11.75 9.16 17.14
N PRO A 210 -11.93 10.33 16.51
CA PRO A 210 -13.20 11.08 16.52
C PRO A 210 -14.39 10.24 16.06
N ALA A 211 -14.23 9.40 15.05
CA ALA A 211 -15.26 8.47 14.57
C ALA A 211 -15.62 7.33 15.56
N ARG A 212 -14.90 7.23 16.71
CA ARG A 212 -15.15 6.28 17.81
C ARG A 212 -15.08 4.81 17.41
N ARG A 213 -14.44 4.50 16.32
CA ARG A 213 -14.16 3.14 15.85
C ARG A 213 -12.82 3.08 15.12
N MET A 214 -12.31 1.90 14.93
CA MET A 214 -11.28 1.64 13.95
C MET A 214 -11.91 1.52 12.56
N GLY A 215 -11.15 1.79 11.51
CA GLY A 215 -11.57 1.54 10.14
C GLY A 215 -11.67 0.03 9.87
N ALA A 216 -12.65 -0.40 9.10
CA ALA A 216 -12.68 -1.74 8.55
C ALA A 216 -11.72 -1.84 7.36
N SER A 217 -11.09 -3.01 7.16
CA SER A 217 -10.04 -3.15 6.13
C SER A 217 -10.53 -2.87 4.70
N ASP A 218 -11.79 -3.13 4.41
CA ASP A 218 -12.43 -2.90 3.12
C ASP A 218 -12.67 -1.41 2.81
N GLU A 219 -12.71 -0.55 3.84
CA GLU A 219 -12.88 0.90 3.65
C GLU A 219 -11.71 1.56 2.89
N ILE A 220 -10.56 0.88 2.75
CA ILE A 220 -9.45 1.39 1.91
C ILE A 220 -9.74 1.18 0.41
N GLY A 221 -10.51 0.15 0.06
CA GLY A 221 -10.75 -0.29 -1.31
C GLY A 221 -11.25 0.82 -2.24
N PRO A 222 -12.34 1.54 -1.90
CA PRO A 222 -12.86 2.62 -2.74
C PRO A 222 -11.84 3.70 -3.09
N LEU A 223 -10.98 4.07 -2.12
CA LEU A 223 -9.95 5.08 -2.34
C LEU A 223 -8.82 4.55 -3.23
N VAL A 224 -8.40 3.30 -3.04
CA VAL A 224 -7.44 2.63 -3.93
C VAL A 224 -7.98 2.57 -5.35
N CYS A 225 -9.23 2.15 -5.55
CA CYS A 225 -9.87 2.09 -6.86
C CYS A 225 -9.94 3.48 -7.51
N TYR A 226 -10.36 4.52 -6.77
CA TYR A 226 -10.40 5.89 -7.29
C TYR A 226 -9.01 6.37 -7.75
N LEU A 227 -7.98 6.24 -6.91
CA LEU A 227 -6.62 6.68 -7.23
C LEU A 227 -5.97 5.85 -8.35
N SER A 228 -6.47 4.64 -8.60
CA SER A 228 -6.04 3.75 -9.68
C SER A 228 -6.76 3.99 -11.00
N SER A 229 -7.81 4.81 -11.02
CA SER A 229 -8.71 5.01 -12.15
C SER A 229 -8.32 6.18 -13.05
N GLY A 230 -8.87 6.23 -14.27
CA GLY A 230 -8.76 7.40 -15.15
C GLY A 230 -9.49 8.64 -14.61
N LYS A 231 -10.39 8.47 -13.62
CA LYS A 231 -11.08 9.60 -12.96
C LYS A 231 -10.16 10.40 -12.04
N SER A 232 -8.95 9.90 -11.76
CA SER A 232 -7.92 10.58 -10.97
C SER A 232 -6.71 11.04 -11.81
N ASP A 233 -6.86 11.24 -13.13
CA ASP A 233 -5.73 11.61 -14.00
C ASP A 233 -5.13 12.98 -13.69
N PHE A 234 -5.91 13.90 -13.11
CA PHE A 234 -5.41 15.21 -12.64
C PHE A 234 -5.01 15.21 -11.13
N VAL A 235 -5.05 14.05 -10.52
CA VAL A 235 -4.72 13.84 -9.09
C VAL A 235 -3.34 13.19 -8.99
N THR A 236 -2.32 13.96 -8.61
CA THR A 236 -0.95 13.46 -8.42
C THR A 236 -0.23 14.23 -7.32
N GLY A 237 0.66 13.57 -6.58
CA GLY A 237 1.39 14.11 -5.43
C GLY A 237 0.55 14.27 -4.16
N GLY A 238 -0.72 13.84 -4.18
CA GLY A 238 -1.64 13.94 -3.04
C GLY A 238 -1.32 12.94 -1.93
N VAL A 239 -1.63 13.33 -0.69
CA VAL A 239 -1.61 12.48 0.49
C VAL A 239 -3.03 12.44 1.04
N TYR A 240 -3.67 11.28 0.93
CA TYR A 240 -5.08 11.07 1.29
C TYR A 240 -5.16 10.37 2.65
N VAL A 241 -5.54 11.11 3.67
CA VAL A 241 -5.70 10.58 5.02
C VAL A 241 -7.03 9.83 5.12
N ILE A 242 -6.99 8.62 5.70
CA ILE A 242 -8.16 7.81 6.01
C ILE A 242 -8.00 7.26 7.43
N ASP A 243 -8.51 7.97 8.44
CA ASP A 243 -8.19 7.73 9.84
C ASP A 243 -9.33 8.02 10.84
N GLY A 244 -10.53 8.27 10.34
CA GLY A 244 -11.68 8.62 11.19
C GLY A 244 -11.51 9.94 11.94
N GLY A 245 -10.65 10.84 11.45
CA GLY A 245 -10.36 12.15 12.01
C GLY A 245 -9.27 12.15 13.10
N GLU A 246 -8.55 11.04 13.30
CA GLU A 246 -7.54 10.93 14.37
C GLU A 246 -6.44 12.01 14.23
N SER A 247 -5.99 12.29 13.01
CA SER A 247 -4.94 13.28 12.74
C SER A 247 -5.42 14.74 12.78
N CYS A 248 -6.73 14.99 12.86
CA CYS A 248 -7.31 16.33 12.97
C CYS A 248 -7.45 16.81 14.42
N ARG A 249 -7.10 15.99 15.42
CA ARG A 249 -7.14 16.39 16.83
C ARG A 249 -5.91 17.20 17.19
N LEU A 250 -6.16 18.31 17.89
CA LEU A 250 -5.17 19.07 18.64
C LEU A 250 -4.86 18.38 19.96
#